data_e6c8996dc883102e049319c790bf12d6
#
_entry.id   e6c8996dc883102e049319c790bf12d6
#
_cell.length_a   1.000
_cell.length_b   1.000
_cell.length_c   1.000
_cell.angle_alpha   90.00
_cell.angle_beta   90.00
_cell.angle_gamma   90.00
#
_symmetry.space_group_name_H-M   'P 1'
#
loop_
_entity.id
_entity.type
_entity.pdbx_description
1 polymer ?
#
loop_
_entity_poly.entity_id
_entity_poly.type
_entity_poly.pdbx_seq_one_letter_code
_entity_poly.pdbx_strand_id
1 'polypeptide(L)'
;MKIEILSDANAVASKAAEIIATEARAAVAARGRFVMAVSGGHTPWQMLRALANEEVPWKTVHVVQVDERVAPAGDPDRNLTHLRESLLGHAPLRPEQVHAMPVESQDLDNAAKQYAKTLQEIAGSPPVLDLAHLGLGPDGHTASLVPGDPVLNVTDADVALTGIYQNRRRMTLTYPMLNRSRNILWLVTGNDKVNALARLREGDTSIPGGRIQQDQAVVLADRAAAGK
;
A
#
# COMPACT_ATOMS: atom_id res chain seq x y z
N MET A 1 -11.28 13.75 1.54
CA MET A 1 -11.19 12.53 0.68
C MET A 1 -12.04 12.67 -0.56
N LYS A 2 -11.51 12.39 -1.75
CA LYS A 2 -12.25 12.33 -3.04
C LYS A 2 -12.60 10.88 -3.34
N ILE A 3 -13.82 10.63 -3.83
CA ILE A 3 -14.26 9.27 -4.20
C ILE A 3 -14.71 9.27 -5.65
N GLU A 4 -14.21 8.32 -6.43
CA GLU A 4 -14.58 8.08 -7.83
C GLU A 4 -15.08 6.64 -7.98
N ILE A 5 -16.28 6.49 -8.56
CA ILE A 5 -16.90 5.18 -8.78
C ILE A 5 -16.78 4.84 -10.26
N LEU A 6 -16.18 3.70 -10.54
CA LEU A 6 -15.88 3.20 -11.87
C LEU A 6 -16.72 1.95 -12.18
N SER A 7 -16.73 1.53 -13.43
CA SER A 7 -17.58 0.42 -13.89
C SER A 7 -17.28 -0.91 -13.19
N ASP A 8 -16.01 -1.23 -13.02
CA ASP A 8 -15.50 -2.52 -12.58
C ASP A 8 -14.07 -2.44 -12.07
N ALA A 9 -13.52 -3.56 -11.59
CA ALA A 9 -12.16 -3.66 -11.06
C ALA A 9 -11.08 -3.34 -12.10
N ASN A 10 -11.29 -3.62 -13.39
CA ASN A 10 -10.32 -3.29 -14.43
C ASN A 10 -10.23 -1.78 -14.65
N ALA A 11 -11.39 -1.09 -14.67
CA ALA A 11 -11.43 0.36 -14.76
C ALA A 11 -10.77 1.03 -13.54
N VAL A 12 -10.98 0.47 -12.33
CA VAL A 12 -10.29 0.90 -11.10
C VAL A 12 -8.78 0.74 -11.24
N ALA A 13 -8.31 -0.42 -11.69
CA ALA A 13 -6.88 -0.70 -11.85
C ALA A 13 -6.22 0.24 -12.88
N SER A 14 -6.84 0.45 -14.04
CA SER A 14 -6.32 1.34 -15.09
C SER A 14 -6.28 2.79 -14.59
N LYS A 15 -7.36 3.27 -13.96
CA LYS A 15 -7.42 4.64 -13.43
C LYS A 15 -6.38 4.88 -12.33
N ALA A 16 -6.15 3.89 -11.47
CA ALA A 16 -5.13 3.96 -10.45
C ALA A 16 -3.72 4.05 -11.05
N ALA A 17 -3.43 3.29 -12.11
CA ALA A 17 -2.16 3.36 -12.82
C ALA A 17 -1.90 4.75 -13.41
N GLU A 18 -2.90 5.37 -14.07
CA GLU A 18 -2.81 6.74 -14.59
C GLU A 18 -2.49 7.76 -13.47
N ILE A 19 -3.18 7.64 -12.32
CA ILE A 19 -2.96 8.52 -11.17
C ILE A 19 -1.54 8.35 -10.65
N ILE A 20 -1.08 7.11 -10.42
CA ILE A 20 0.28 6.85 -9.93
C ILE A 20 1.33 7.40 -10.91
N ALA A 21 1.17 7.19 -12.21
CA ALA A 21 2.10 7.71 -13.21
C ALA A 21 2.15 9.25 -13.20
N THR A 22 1.01 9.91 -13.03
CA THR A 22 0.92 11.37 -12.93
C THR A 22 1.60 11.88 -11.67
N GLU A 23 1.33 11.27 -10.51
CA GLU A 23 1.97 11.60 -9.24
C GLU A 23 3.48 11.35 -9.28
N ALA A 24 3.93 10.28 -9.95
CA ALA A 24 5.34 9.99 -10.11
C ALA A 24 6.06 11.09 -10.91
N ARG A 25 5.49 11.54 -12.03
CA ARG A 25 6.05 12.65 -12.81
C ARG A 25 6.11 13.95 -12.01
N ALA A 26 5.03 14.28 -11.29
CA ALA A 26 4.95 15.46 -10.45
C ALA A 26 5.97 15.42 -9.28
N ALA A 27 6.08 14.28 -8.61
CA ALA A 27 7.02 14.08 -7.51
C ALA A 27 8.48 14.20 -7.97
N VAL A 28 8.82 13.57 -9.10
CA VAL A 28 10.17 13.63 -9.66
C VAL A 28 10.51 15.05 -10.11
N ALA A 29 9.58 15.77 -10.76
CA ALA A 29 9.78 17.17 -11.13
C ALA A 29 10.01 18.07 -9.89
N ALA A 30 9.31 17.83 -8.80
CA ALA A 30 9.38 18.65 -7.60
C ALA A 30 10.54 18.27 -6.65
N ARG A 31 10.91 16.99 -6.56
CA ARG A 31 11.81 16.45 -5.52
C ARG A 31 12.90 15.51 -6.04
N GLY A 32 12.96 15.27 -7.36
CA GLY A 32 13.95 14.41 -8.00
C GLY A 32 13.75 12.90 -7.80
N ARG A 33 12.71 12.49 -7.07
CA ARG A 33 12.39 11.08 -6.81
C ARG A 33 10.89 10.88 -6.55
N PHE A 34 10.45 9.62 -6.65
CA PHE A 34 9.12 9.18 -6.25
C PHE A 34 9.23 7.90 -5.42
N VAL A 35 8.72 7.93 -4.19
CA VAL A 35 8.68 6.78 -3.28
C VAL A 35 7.24 6.35 -3.09
N MET A 36 6.88 5.17 -3.60
CA MET A 36 5.53 4.62 -3.45
C MET A 36 5.53 3.34 -2.62
N ALA A 37 4.55 3.24 -1.71
CA ALA A 37 4.25 2.01 -1.00
C ALA A 37 3.06 1.30 -1.67
N VAL A 38 3.17 -0.02 -1.86
CA VAL A 38 2.16 -0.82 -2.54
C VAL A 38 1.64 -1.95 -1.66
N SER A 39 0.31 -2.14 -1.68
CA SER A 39 -0.37 -3.27 -1.05
C SER A 39 -0.49 -4.45 -2.01
N GLY A 40 -0.69 -5.65 -1.47
CA GLY A 40 -1.09 -6.82 -2.24
C GLY A 40 -2.59 -6.86 -2.53
N GLY A 41 -3.00 -7.84 -3.35
CA GLY A 41 -4.39 -8.11 -3.70
C GLY A 41 -4.63 -8.15 -5.21
N HIS A 42 -5.74 -8.74 -5.63
CA HIS A 42 -6.01 -8.99 -7.04
C HIS A 42 -6.06 -7.69 -7.88
N THR A 43 -6.87 -6.71 -7.48
CA THR A 43 -6.97 -5.41 -8.18
C THR A 43 -5.65 -4.63 -8.15
N PRO A 44 -4.91 -4.55 -7.03
CA PRO A 44 -3.55 -4.01 -6.99
C PRO A 44 -2.59 -4.62 -8.00
N TRP A 45 -2.61 -5.93 -8.19
CA TRP A 45 -1.72 -6.58 -9.17
C TRP A 45 -2.08 -6.20 -10.62
N GLN A 46 -3.37 -6.06 -10.93
CA GLN A 46 -3.82 -5.54 -12.23
C GLN A 46 -3.38 -4.09 -12.44
N MET A 47 -3.51 -3.25 -11.42
CA MET A 47 -3.03 -1.86 -11.43
C MET A 47 -1.52 -1.79 -11.67
N LEU A 48 -0.72 -2.60 -10.97
CA LEU A 48 0.74 -2.63 -11.12
C LEU A 48 1.16 -3.06 -12.52
N ARG A 49 0.44 -4.02 -13.11
CA ARG A 49 0.66 -4.44 -14.50
C ARG A 49 0.31 -3.35 -15.50
N ALA A 50 -0.79 -2.62 -15.26
CA ALA A 50 -1.16 -1.45 -16.06
C ALA A 50 -0.12 -0.33 -15.92
N LEU A 51 0.36 -0.07 -14.70
CA LEU A 51 1.36 0.96 -14.41
C LEU A 51 2.69 0.72 -15.15
N ALA A 52 3.06 -0.54 -15.37
CA ALA A 52 4.27 -0.87 -16.14
C ALA A 52 4.22 -0.39 -17.60
N ASN A 53 3.02 -0.12 -18.14
CA ASN A 53 2.80 0.40 -19.49
C ASN A 53 2.60 1.92 -19.53
N GLU A 54 2.59 2.59 -18.37
CA GLU A 54 2.44 4.04 -18.29
C GLU A 54 3.80 4.76 -18.43
N GLU A 55 3.73 6.04 -18.80
CA GLU A 55 4.91 6.92 -18.82
C GLU A 55 5.33 7.30 -17.38
N VAL A 56 6.17 6.47 -16.78
CA VAL A 56 6.71 6.66 -15.43
C VAL A 56 8.21 6.92 -15.48
N PRO A 57 8.74 7.88 -14.72
CA PRO A 57 10.19 8.17 -14.67
C PRO A 57 10.94 7.11 -13.83
N TRP A 58 10.94 5.86 -14.27
CA TRP A 58 11.39 4.68 -13.54
C TRP A 58 12.77 4.80 -12.91
N LYS A 59 13.68 5.57 -13.51
CA LYS A 59 15.08 5.72 -13.00
C LYS A 59 15.15 6.29 -11.57
N THR A 60 14.12 7.00 -11.14
CA THR A 60 14.06 7.71 -9.86
C THR A 60 12.86 7.29 -9.00
N VAL A 61 12.23 6.16 -9.34
CA VAL A 61 11.15 5.55 -8.58
C VAL A 61 11.71 4.55 -7.58
N HIS A 62 11.25 4.61 -6.33
CA HIS A 62 11.47 3.59 -5.31
C HIS A 62 10.14 2.93 -4.94
N VAL A 63 10.14 1.60 -4.90
CA VAL A 63 8.96 0.80 -4.54
C VAL A 63 9.21 0.14 -3.19
N VAL A 64 8.33 0.39 -2.25
CA VAL A 64 8.30 -0.25 -0.93
C VAL A 64 6.99 -1.02 -0.74
N GLN A 65 6.94 -1.92 0.22
CA GLN A 65 5.71 -2.65 0.56
C GLN A 65 4.98 -1.97 1.71
N VAL A 66 3.64 -1.97 1.66
CA VAL A 66 2.80 -1.50 2.78
C VAL A 66 2.79 -2.53 3.90
N ASP A 67 2.75 -3.81 3.54
CA ASP A 67 2.81 -4.94 4.44
C ASP A 67 3.32 -6.19 3.73
N GLU A 68 3.74 -7.17 4.51
CA GLU A 68 4.15 -8.47 3.99
C GLU A 68 3.89 -9.61 4.98
N ARG A 69 3.59 -10.77 4.46
CA ARG A 69 3.38 -12.00 5.24
C ARG A 69 4.71 -12.65 5.57
N VAL A 70 4.89 -13.06 6.81
CA VAL A 70 6.05 -13.86 7.24
C VAL A 70 5.90 -15.27 6.65
N ALA A 71 6.59 -15.50 5.55
CA ALA A 71 6.59 -16.74 4.78
C ALA A 71 7.89 -16.86 3.97
N PRO A 72 8.29 -18.06 3.53
CA PRO A 72 9.48 -18.26 2.71
C PRO A 72 9.43 -17.47 1.38
N ALA A 73 10.59 -17.25 0.78
CA ALA A 73 10.69 -16.66 -0.55
C ALA A 73 9.93 -17.49 -1.58
N GLY A 74 9.15 -16.82 -2.45
CA GLY A 74 8.35 -17.49 -3.49
C GLY A 74 7.04 -18.10 -3.00
N ASP A 75 6.74 -18.02 -1.71
CA ASP A 75 5.45 -18.47 -1.18
C ASP A 75 4.31 -17.70 -1.87
N PRO A 76 3.23 -18.37 -2.33
CA PRO A 76 2.10 -17.72 -3.01
C PRO A 76 1.34 -16.73 -2.12
N ASP A 77 1.47 -16.83 -0.79
CA ASP A 77 0.89 -15.84 0.11
C ASP A 77 1.70 -14.53 0.17
N ARG A 78 2.93 -14.48 -0.35
CA ARG A 78 3.80 -13.31 -0.30
C ARG A 78 3.36 -12.22 -1.27
N ASN A 79 3.18 -10.99 -0.77
CA ASN A 79 2.95 -9.83 -1.62
C ASN A 79 4.11 -9.59 -2.59
N LEU A 80 5.36 -9.84 -2.17
CA LEU A 80 6.55 -9.71 -3.01
C LEU A 80 6.53 -10.66 -4.21
N THR A 81 6.02 -11.88 -4.06
CA THR A 81 5.89 -12.83 -5.16
C THR A 81 5.06 -12.21 -6.28
N HIS A 82 3.88 -11.71 -5.95
CA HIS A 82 2.98 -11.09 -6.92
C HIS A 82 3.45 -9.71 -7.40
N LEU A 83 4.15 -8.94 -6.57
CA LEU A 83 4.79 -7.69 -6.99
C LEU A 83 5.82 -7.94 -8.08
N ARG A 84 6.61 -9.00 -7.95
CA ARG A 84 7.56 -9.41 -9.00
C ARG A 84 6.86 -9.76 -10.31
N GLU A 85 5.79 -10.54 -10.25
CA GLU A 85 5.02 -10.97 -11.42
C GLU A 85 4.25 -9.83 -12.09
N SER A 86 3.75 -8.86 -11.31
CA SER A 86 2.87 -7.81 -11.83
C SER A 86 3.61 -6.54 -12.26
N LEU A 87 4.69 -6.18 -11.60
CA LEU A 87 5.43 -4.94 -11.88
C LEU A 87 6.91 -5.18 -12.23
N LEU A 88 7.65 -5.89 -11.36
CA LEU A 88 9.12 -5.91 -11.49
C LEU A 88 9.61 -6.65 -12.74
N GLY A 89 8.83 -7.60 -13.23
CA GLY A 89 9.11 -8.31 -14.50
C GLY A 89 8.77 -7.48 -15.76
N HIS A 90 8.15 -6.33 -15.63
CA HIS A 90 7.62 -5.54 -16.73
C HIS A 90 8.14 -4.09 -16.76
N ALA A 91 8.43 -3.51 -15.60
CA ALA A 91 8.96 -2.15 -15.47
C ALA A 91 10.51 -2.18 -15.43
N PRO A 92 11.21 -1.17 -15.98
CA PRO A 92 12.67 -1.11 -15.97
C PRO A 92 13.24 -0.63 -14.62
N LEU A 93 12.80 -1.28 -13.54
CA LEU A 93 13.26 -1.04 -12.18
C LEU A 93 14.54 -1.84 -11.89
N ARG A 94 15.54 -1.19 -11.32
CA ARG A 94 16.75 -1.83 -10.86
C ARG A 94 16.55 -2.43 -9.46
N PRO A 95 17.30 -3.48 -9.08
CA PRO A 95 17.14 -4.12 -7.77
C PRO A 95 17.22 -3.15 -6.58
N GLU A 96 18.09 -2.16 -6.62
CA GLU A 96 18.26 -1.15 -5.56
C GLU A 96 17.09 -0.17 -5.41
N GLN A 97 16.14 -0.21 -6.32
CA GLN A 97 14.91 0.61 -6.26
C GLN A 97 13.74 -0.14 -5.62
N VAL A 98 13.92 -1.43 -5.35
CA VAL A 98 12.86 -2.30 -4.81
C VAL A 98 13.23 -2.71 -3.39
N HIS A 99 12.49 -2.20 -2.44
CA HIS A 99 12.76 -2.39 -1.00
C HIS A 99 11.72 -3.36 -0.42
N ALA A 100 12.06 -4.65 -0.45
CA ALA A 100 11.20 -5.69 0.11
C ALA A 100 11.30 -5.73 1.64
N MET A 101 10.17 -5.98 2.31
CA MET A 101 10.16 -6.23 3.75
C MET A 101 10.93 -7.52 4.07
N PRO A 102 11.91 -7.48 5.01
CA PRO A 102 12.82 -8.59 5.28
C PRO A 102 12.20 -9.64 6.22
N VAL A 103 11.06 -10.20 5.81
CA VAL A 103 10.25 -11.14 6.62
C VAL A 103 10.82 -12.57 6.71
N GLU A 104 11.92 -12.84 6.01
CA GLU A 104 12.64 -14.12 6.08
C GLU A 104 13.71 -14.14 7.20
N SER A 105 13.90 -12.99 7.87
CA SER A 105 14.85 -12.84 8.96
C SER A 105 14.45 -13.74 10.16
N GLN A 106 15.44 -14.32 10.82
CA GLN A 106 15.23 -15.01 12.10
C GLN A 106 14.87 -14.04 13.24
N ASP A 107 15.38 -12.80 13.17
CA ASP A 107 15.06 -11.72 14.09
C ASP A 107 14.17 -10.70 13.38
N LEU A 108 12.85 -10.91 13.46
CA LEU A 108 11.87 -10.05 12.80
C LEU A 108 11.77 -8.66 13.43
N ASP A 109 12.03 -8.53 14.73
CA ASP A 109 11.99 -7.22 15.41
C ASP A 109 13.14 -6.34 14.95
N ASN A 110 14.34 -6.89 14.81
CA ASN A 110 15.46 -6.17 14.21
C ASN A 110 15.21 -5.90 12.71
N ALA A 111 14.64 -6.85 11.99
CA ALA A 111 14.27 -6.69 10.58
C ALA A 111 13.30 -5.53 10.35
N ALA A 112 12.29 -5.36 11.22
CA ALA A 112 11.37 -4.22 11.16
C ALA A 112 12.09 -2.89 11.38
N LYS A 113 13.03 -2.82 12.34
CA LYS A 113 13.87 -1.63 12.59
C LYS A 113 14.77 -1.31 11.39
N GLN A 114 15.37 -2.31 10.77
CA GLN A 114 16.19 -2.14 9.57
C GLN A 114 15.35 -1.63 8.40
N TYR A 115 14.13 -2.14 8.22
CA TYR A 115 13.23 -1.65 7.18
C TYR A 115 12.82 -0.20 7.41
N ALA A 116 12.52 0.18 8.66
CA ALA A 116 12.27 1.58 9.03
C ALA A 116 13.46 2.49 8.70
N LYS A 117 14.70 2.02 8.92
CA LYS A 117 15.92 2.75 8.53
C LYS A 117 16.01 2.90 7.01
N THR A 118 15.74 1.85 6.23
CA THR A 118 15.68 1.93 4.77
C THR A 118 14.67 2.99 4.32
N LEU A 119 13.49 3.06 4.94
CA LEU A 119 12.50 4.09 4.63
C LEU A 119 13.05 5.51 4.91
N GLN A 120 13.79 5.71 6.00
CA GLN A 120 14.43 6.99 6.30
C GLN A 120 15.49 7.37 5.25
N GLU A 121 16.28 6.43 4.78
CA GLU A 121 17.31 6.65 3.76
C GLU A 121 16.71 7.09 2.41
N ILE A 122 15.58 6.50 2.00
CA ILE A 122 14.97 6.78 0.69
C ILE A 122 13.90 7.87 0.72
N ALA A 123 13.24 8.10 1.85
CA ALA A 123 12.09 9.00 1.97
C ALA A 123 12.29 10.17 2.95
N GLY A 124 13.46 10.27 3.57
CA GLY A 124 13.80 11.34 4.53
C GLY A 124 13.56 10.98 5.99
N SER A 125 13.91 11.88 6.91
CA SER A 125 13.77 11.67 8.36
C SER A 125 13.01 12.83 8.99
N PRO A 126 11.76 12.63 9.47
CA PRO A 126 10.98 11.39 9.37
C PRO A 126 10.65 11.02 7.91
N PRO A 127 10.48 9.70 7.59
CA PRO A 127 10.19 9.30 6.22
C PRO A 127 8.78 9.74 5.79
N VAL A 128 8.70 10.27 4.56
CA VAL A 128 7.44 10.71 3.93
C VAL A 128 7.33 10.08 2.55
N LEU A 129 6.37 9.18 2.39
CA LEU A 129 6.07 8.60 1.07
C LEU A 129 5.39 9.63 0.17
N ASP A 130 5.68 9.58 -1.12
CA ASP A 130 4.96 10.41 -2.10
C ASP A 130 3.55 9.86 -2.33
N LEU A 131 3.40 8.52 -2.29
CA LEU A 131 2.10 7.87 -2.41
C LEU A 131 2.09 6.55 -1.62
N ALA A 132 1.04 6.32 -0.81
CA ALA A 132 0.70 5.02 -0.26
C ALA A 132 -0.56 4.49 -0.94
N HIS A 133 -0.43 3.36 -1.65
CA HIS A 133 -1.56 2.62 -2.19
C HIS A 133 -2.08 1.64 -1.15
N LEU A 134 -3.38 1.72 -0.84
CA LEU A 134 -4.05 0.95 0.20
C LEU A 134 -5.26 0.18 -0.35
N GLY A 135 -5.45 -1.03 0.16
CA GLY A 135 -6.69 -1.79 0.03
C GLY A 135 -7.55 -1.66 1.30
N LEU A 136 -8.81 -2.04 1.18
CA LEU A 136 -9.78 -2.07 2.28
C LEU A 136 -10.34 -3.48 2.45
N GLY A 137 -10.15 -4.08 3.63
CA GLY A 137 -10.76 -5.36 3.96
C GLY A 137 -12.28 -5.22 4.26
N PRO A 138 -13.05 -6.31 4.18
CA PRO A 138 -14.48 -6.27 4.52
C PRO A 138 -14.75 -5.96 5.99
N ASP A 139 -13.79 -6.20 6.87
CA ASP A 139 -13.76 -5.84 8.29
C ASP A 139 -13.20 -4.44 8.55
N GLY A 140 -12.84 -3.70 7.50
CA GLY A 140 -12.28 -2.37 7.56
C GLY A 140 -10.76 -2.33 7.80
N HIS A 141 -10.04 -3.48 7.78
CA HIS A 141 -8.58 -3.45 7.86
C HIS A 141 -7.95 -2.82 6.62
N THR A 142 -6.75 -2.29 6.79
CA THR A 142 -5.88 -1.84 5.68
C THR A 142 -4.44 -2.22 5.99
N ALA A 143 -3.60 -2.43 4.97
CA ALA A 143 -2.29 -3.04 5.19
C ALA A 143 -2.43 -4.33 6.01
N SER A 144 -1.64 -4.48 7.09
CA SER A 144 -1.89 -5.49 8.12
C SER A 144 -2.34 -4.87 9.47
N LEU A 145 -2.98 -3.70 9.41
CA LEU A 145 -3.66 -3.07 10.54
C LEU A 145 -5.07 -3.66 10.67
N VAL A 146 -5.19 -4.72 11.46
CA VAL A 146 -6.40 -5.57 11.57
C VAL A 146 -7.16 -5.22 12.86
N PRO A 147 -8.51 -5.23 12.86
CA PRO A 147 -9.30 -4.98 14.06
C PRO A 147 -8.86 -5.85 15.24
N GLY A 148 -8.64 -5.22 16.40
CA GLY A 148 -8.25 -5.90 17.65
C GLY A 148 -6.77 -6.28 17.76
N ASP A 149 -5.95 -6.08 16.72
CA ASP A 149 -4.52 -6.35 16.80
C ASP A 149 -3.80 -5.25 17.59
N PRO A 150 -2.86 -5.60 18.51
CA PRO A 150 -2.07 -4.62 19.26
C PRO A 150 -1.28 -3.63 18.39
N VAL A 151 -0.96 -3.99 17.14
CA VAL A 151 -0.26 -3.10 16.19
C VAL A 151 -0.99 -1.78 15.93
N LEU A 152 -2.32 -1.75 16.15
CA LEU A 152 -3.13 -0.53 16.03
C LEU A 152 -2.78 0.55 17.04
N ASN A 153 -2.05 0.20 18.11
CA ASN A 153 -1.66 1.12 19.18
C ASN A 153 -0.19 1.56 19.09
N VAL A 154 0.52 1.14 18.02
CA VAL A 154 1.91 1.56 17.78
C VAL A 154 1.92 3.00 17.27
N THR A 155 2.54 3.90 18.04
CA THR A 155 2.57 5.35 17.77
C THR A 155 4.00 5.91 17.61
N ASP A 156 5.02 5.13 17.92
CA ASP A 156 6.42 5.52 18.02
C ASP A 156 7.34 4.79 17.02
N ALA A 157 6.78 3.98 16.14
CA ALA A 157 7.53 3.26 15.11
C ALA A 157 6.85 3.36 13.74
N ASP A 158 7.64 3.33 12.68
CA ASP A 158 7.17 3.39 11.29
C ASP A 158 6.79 2.00 10.74
N VAL A 159 7.41 0.96 11.29
CA VAL A 159 7.22 -0.44 10.88
C VAL A 159 7.03 -1.27 12.14
N ALA A 160 6.08 -2.20 12.11
CA ALA A 160 5.80 -3.09 13.22
C ALA A 160 5.40 -4.50 12.77
N LEU A 161 5.44 -5.42 13.72
CA LEU A 161 4.95 -6.78 13.52
C LEU A 161 3.54 -6.91 14.11
N THR A 162 2.69 -7.68 13.43
CA THR A 162 1.34 -7.98 13.89
C THR A 162 1.31 -9.24 14.74
N GLY A 163 0.19 -9.52 15.38
CA GLY A 163 -0.21 -10.85 15.79
C GLY A 163 -0.44 -11.79 14.60
N ILE A 164 -1.05 -12.94 14.86
CA ILE A 164 -1.40 -13.90 13.81
C ILE A 164 -2.76 -13.51 13.23
N TYR A 165 -2.80 -13.26 11.92
CA TYR A 165 -4.02 -13.06 11.15
C TYR A 165 -4.01 -13.94 9.91
N GLN A 166 -5.08 -14.70 9.68
CA GLN A 166 -5.16 -15.70 8.60
C GLN A 166 -3.93 -16.66 8.58
N ASN A 167 -3.62 -17.22 9.74
CA ASN A 167 -2.51 -18.17 9.97
C ASN A 167 -1.09 -17.63 9.70
N ARG A 168 -0.92 -16.33 9.54
CA ARG A 168 0.39 -15.70 9.30
C ARG A 168 0.63 -14.52 10.22
N ARG A 169 1.84 -14.42 10.77
CA ARG A 169 2.36 -13.16 11.30
C ARG A 169 2.72 -12.24 10.13
N ARG A 170 2.70 -10.93 10.32
CA ARG A 170 2.96 -9.97 9.24
C ARG A 170 3.85 -8.84 9.72
N MET A 171 4.58 -8.23 8.79
CA MET A 171 5.25 -6.96 8.97
C MET A 171 4.42 -5.90 8.24
N THR A 172 4.21 -4.73 8.86
CA THR A 172 3.34 -3.68 8.31
C THR A 172 3.88 -2.29 8.57
N LEU A 173 3.59 -1.35 7.67
CA LEU A 173 3.67 0.07 7.98
C LEU A 173 2.60 0.41 9.01
N THR A 174 2.94 1.33 9.93
CA THR A 174 2.07 1.77 11.02
C THR A 174 1.25 2.99 10.64
N TYR A 175 0.29 3.40 11.48
CA TYR A 175 -0.43 4.67 11.29
C TYR A 175 0.49 5.89 11.18
N PRO A 176 1.51 6.08 12.07
CA PRO A 176 2.44 7.19 11.91
C PRO A 176 3.09 7.26 10.53
N MET A 177 3.51 6.12 9.99
CA MET A 177 4.15 6.07 8.67
C MET A 177 3.16 6.36 7.54
N LEU A 178 2.00 5.69 7.54
CA LEU A 178 0.99 5.84 6.50
C LEU A 178 0.40 7.26 6.50
N ASN A 179 0.10 7.82 7.67
CA ASN A 179 -0.50 9.15 7.80
C ASN A 179 0.46 10.31 7.47
N ARG A 180 1.76 10.06 7.34
CA ARG A 180 2.71 11.04 6.81
C ARG A 180 2.82 11.03 5.29
N SER A 181 2.18 10.08 4.59
CA SER A 181 2.21 10.03 3.13
C SER A 181 1.59 11.28 2.51
N ARG A 182 2.15 11.78 1.42
CA ARG A 182 1.62 12.96 0.71
C ARG A 182 0.30 12.68 0.05
N ASN A 183 0.15 11.48 -0.52
CA ASN A 183 -1.06 11.02 -1.18
C ASN A 183 -1.42 9.62 -0.69
N ILE A 184 -2.70 9.38 -0.46
CA ILE A 184 -3.26 8.06 -0.18
C ILE A 184 -4.18 7.67 -1.34
N LEU A 185 -3.90 6.53 -1.96
CA LEU A 185 -4.73 5.99 -3.04
C LEU A 185 -5.36 4.67 -2.59
N TRP A 186 -6.67 4.68 -2.42
CA TRP A 186 -7.44 3.50 -2.09
C TRP A 186 -7.99 2.81 -3.33
N LEU A 187 -7.81 1.50 -3.43
CA LEU A 187 -8.51 0.65 -4.39
C LEU A 187 -9.48 -0.25 -3.63
N VAL A 188 -10.77 -0.07 -3.90
CA VAL A 188 -11.85 -0.78 -3.20
C VAL A 188 -12.79 -1.41 -4.22
N THR A 189 -12.72 -2.72 -4.40
CA THR A 189 -13.48 -3.45 -5.41
C THR A 189 -14.17 -4.68 -4.80
N GLY A 190 -15.36 -4.98 -5.31
CA GLY A 190 -16.15 -6.15 -4.89
C GLY A 190 -17.25 -5.84 -3.87
N ASN A 191 -18.32 -6.60 -3.96
CA ASN A 191 -19.53 -6.40 -3.17
C ASN A 191 -19.35 -6.62 -1.66
N ASP A 192 -18.34 -7.40 -1.26
CA ASP A 192 -17.96 -7.61 0.14
C ASP A 192 -17.41 -6.35 0.84
N LYS A 193 -17.13 -5.29 0.08
CA LYS A 193 -16.59 -4.01 0.58
C LYS A 193 -17.62 -2.93 0.88
N VAL A 194 -18.90 -3.14 0.52
CA VAL A 194 -19.96 -2.12 0.63
C VAL A 194 -20.01 -1.48 2.01
N ASN A 195 -20.05 -2.30 3.06
CA ASN A 195 -20.12 -1.79 4.44
C ASN A 195 -18.82 -1.07 4.84
N ALA A 196 -17.65 -1.67 4.57
CA ALA A 196 -16.36 -1.08 4.90
C ALA A 196 -16.13 0.24 4.16
N LEU A 197 -16.52 0.33 2.88
CA LEU A 197 -16.43 1.57 2.10
C LEU A 197 -17.35 2.66 2.65
N ALA A 198 -18.58 2.33 3.04
CA ALA A 198 -19.50 3.28 3.66
C ALA A 198 -18.89 3.87 4.94
N ARG A 199 -18.36 3.03 5.83
CA ARG A 199 -17.68 3.43 7.06
C ARG A 199 -16.42 4.27 6.81
N LEU A 200 -15.63 3.91 5.80
CA LEU A 200 -14.45 4.71 5.39
C LEU A 200 -14.87 6.12 4.95
N ARG A 201 -15.95 6.23 4.17
CA ARG A 201 -16.50 7.54 3.71
C ARG A 201 -16.96 8.43 4.87
N GLU A 202 -17.51 7.84 5.91
CA GLU A 202 -17.97 8.54 7.13
C GLU A 202 -16.82 8.92 8.07
N GLY A 203 -15.58 8.47 7.77
CA GLY A 203 -14.44 8.67 8.65
C GLY A 203 -14.56 7.91 9.97
N ASP A 204 -15.24 6.75 9.95
CA ASP A 204 -15.45 5.91 11.13
C ASP A 204 -14.13 5.32 11.64
N THR A 205 -13.59 5.94 12.69
CA THR A 205 -12.32 5.54 13.30
C THR A 205 -12.39 4.22 14.08
N SER A 206 -13.56 3.62 14.20
CA SER A 206 -13.72 2.29 14.81
C SER A 206 -13.22 1.17 13.89
N ILE A 207 -13.09 1.44 12.58
CA ILE A 207 -12.36 0.56 11.64
C ILE A 207 -10.93 1.06 11.43
N PRO A 208 -9.96 0.15 11.22
CA PRO A 208 -8.58 0.56 10.99
C PRO A 208 -8.39 1.52 9.81
N GLY A 209 -9.06 1.27 8.67
CA GLY A 209 -9.01 2.16 7.50
C GLY A 209 -9.49 3.58 7.79
N GLY A 210 -10.48 3.75 8.68
CA GLY A 210 -11.00 5.07 9.05
C GLY A 210 -10.04 5.93 9.90
N ARG A 211 -8.94 5.32 10.42
CA ARG A 211 -7.87 6.03 11.13
C ARG A 211 -6.77 6.57 10.22
N ILE A 212 -6.82 6.23 8.94
CA ILE A 212 -5.92 6.78 7.91
C ILE A 212 -6.41 8.19 7.56
N GLN A 213 -5.46 9.13 7.44
CA GLN A 213 -5.77 10.51 7.06
C GLN A 213 -6.54 10.59 5.73
N GLN A 214 -7.53 11.49 5.66
CA GLN A 214 -8.42 11.59 4.51
C GLN A 214 -8.17 12.82 3.62
N ASP A 215 -7.44 13.83 4.09
CA ASP A 215 -7.29 15.11 3.42
C ASP A 215 -6.67 14.98 2.02
N GLN A 216 -5.68 14.12 1.87
CA GLN A 216 -4.97 13.83 0.61
C GLN A 216 -5.34 12.44 0.07
N ALA A 217 -6.54 11.94 0.39
CA ALA A 217 -6.96 10.61 0.00
C ALA A 217 -7.89 10.63 -1.23
N VAL A 218 -7.59 9.75 -2.18
CA VAL A 218 -8.46 9.40 -3.31
C VAL A 218 -8.89 7.95 -3.16
N VAL A 219 -10.18 7.69 -3.27
CA VAL A 219 -10.76 6.35 -3.31
C VAL A 219 -11.26 6.07 -4.70
N LEU A 220 -10.74 5.02 -5.30
CA LEU A 220 -11.29 4.44 -6.53
C LEU A 220 -12.07 3.18 -6.15
N ALA A 221 -13.36 3.18 -6.42
CA ALA A 221 -14.23 2.05 -6.10
C ALA A 221 -14.95 1.57 -7.36
N ASP A 222 -15.22 0.26 -7.47
CA ASP A 222 -16.13 -0.23 -8.49
C ASP A 222 -17.59 -0.10 -8.04
N ARG A 223 -18.53 -0.29 -8.99
CA ARG A 223 -19.96 -0.24 -8.70
C ARG A 223 -20.36 -1.27 -7.63
N ALA A 224 -19.75 -2.45 -7.65
CA ALA A 224 -20.05 -3.50 -6.69
C ALA A 224 -19.68 -3.08 -5.26
N ALA A 225 -18.51 -2.51 -5.04
CA ALA A 225 -18.10 -1.97 -3.74
C ALA A 225 -18.94 -0.77 -3.31
N ALA A 226 -19.48 0.01 -4.27
CA ALA A 226 -20.35 1.16 -4.02
C ALA A 226 -21.82 0.78 -3.78
N GLY A 227 -22.18 -0.50 -3.85
CA GLY A 227 -23.57 -0.97 -3.69
C GLY A 227 -24.49 -0.57 -4.85
N LYS A 228 -23.97 -0.49 -6.07
CA LYS A 228 -24.67 -0.02 -7.27
C LYS A 228 -24.70 -1.05 -8.39
#